data_bab9035f4fbad921b2ccb5b910b26865
#
_entry.id   bab9035f4fbad921b2ccb5b910b26865
#
_cell.length_a   1.000
_cell.length_b   1.000
_cell.length_c   1.000
_cell.angle_alpha   90.00
_cell.angle_beta   90.00
_cell.angle_gamma   90.00
#
_symmetry.space_group_name_H-M   'P 1'
#
loop_
_entity.id
_entity.type
_entity.pdbx_description
1 polymer ?
#
loop_
_entity_poly.entity_id
_entity_poly.type
_entity_poly.pdbx_seq_one_letter_code
_entity_poly.pdbx_strand_id
1 'polypeptide(L)'
;DNKKGDELMPSNYIRFDWAMKRLLRNKANFAVLEGFLTTLLNEKIVIQKLLESESNQEDEFDKYNRVDMLAENSKGELILIEVQNNNEYAYFQRILFGTSKLVTEYINRGEGYYKVRKVYSVNIVYFSLGSGKDTVYHGKTEFRGIHQGDMLELTPFQKQTFKVDTVSQLYPEYYILKVNDFNQVAKSPLEEWIYYLNTGDIPDSATAPGLTEARERLKLDKMTKAELDAYYRHLDNIVILKDNIFTERAEGRAEGHAEGRVEGRMEGINEGRLEEKREAASNMKSLNIPLDVISQVTGLSIEEIKAL
;
A
#
# COMPACT_ATOMS: atom_id res chain seq x y z
N ASP A 1 -11.26 21.37 13.83
CA ASP A 1 -10.82 20.27 14.69
C ASP A 1 -9.32 20.07 14.49
N ASN A 2 -8.59 20.49 15.53
CA ASN A 2 -7.14 20.40 15.63
C ASN A 2 -6.71 18.93 15.65
N LYS A 3 -6.28 18.37 14.52
CA LYS A 3 -5.34 17.26 14.55
C LYS A 3 -3.99 17.83 14.93
N LYS A 4 -3.61 17.66 16.22
CA LYS A 4 -2.21 17.75 16.66
C LYS A 4 -1.37 16.97 15.67
N GLY A 5 -0.35 17.61 15.11
CA GLY A 5 0.66 16.94 14.34
C GLY A 5 1.15 15.74 15.17
N ASP A 6 1.26 14.58 14.53
CA ASP A 6 1.91 13.40 15.10
C ASP A 6 3.38 13.76 15.40
N GLU A 7 3.62 14.38 16.57
CA GLU A 7 4.93 14.36 17.19
C GLU A 7 5.29 12.88 17.37
N LEU A 8 6.29 12.41 16.65
CA LEU A 8 6.90 11.12 16.88
C LEU A 8 7.34 11.10 18.36
N MET A 9 6.50 10.49 19.21
CA MET A 9 6.84 10.30 20.62
C MET A 9 8.19 9.60 20.70
N PRO A 10 9.10 10.04 21.57
CA PRO A 10 10.39 9.39 21.72
C PRO A 10 10.18 7.94 22.15
N SER A 11 10.28 7.03 21.19
CA SER A 11 10.22 5.59 21.45
C SER A 11 11.54 5.13 22.06
N ASN A 12 11.47 4.19 23.01
CA ASN A 12 12.64 3.53 23.56
C ASN A 12 13.25 2.47 22.62
N TYR A 13 12.56 2.18 21.53
CA TYR A 13 12.94 1.12 20.60
C TYR A 13 13.17 1.67 19.20
N ILE A 14 14.01 0.96 18.46
CA ILE A 14 14.34 1.25 17.07
C ILE A 14 13.14 0.92 16.19
N ARG A 15 12.78 1.81 15.27
CA ARG A 15 11.73 1.56 14.27
C ARG A 15 12.10 0.35 13.40
N PHE A 16 11.08 -0.41 13.03
CA PHE A 16 11.24 -1.67 12.31
C PHE A 16 11.88 -1.50 10.93
N ASP A 17 11.57 -0.43 10.20
CA ASP A 17 12.16 -0.11 8.90
C ASP A 17 13.69 0.07 8.99
N TRP A 18 14.15 0.83 10.00
CA TRP A 18 15.59 0.99 10.25
C TRP A 18 16.22 -0.31 10.75
N ALA A 19 15.52 -1.04 11.62
CA ALA A 19 15.98 -2.33 12.12
C ALA A 19 16.16 -3.35 11.00
N MET A 20 15.20 -3.45 10.07
CA MET A 20 15.32 -4.30 8.87
C MET A 20 16.55 -3.96 8.04
N LYS A 21 16.82 -2.67 7.84
CA LYS A 21 17.94 -2.22 7.02
C LYS A 21 19.30 -2.53 7.64
N ARG A 22 19.41 -2.45 8.96
CA ARG A 22 20.70 -2.45 9.67
C ARG A 22 20.94 -3.66 10.58
N LEU A 23 19.92 -4.11 11.30
CA LEU A 23 20.06 -5.07 12.39
C LEU A 23 19.50 -6.46 12.04
N LEU A 24 18.34 -6.53 11.43
CA LEU A 24 17.66 -7.80 11.18
C LEU A 24 18.30 -8.61 10.04
N ARG A 25 19.24 -8.02 9.31
CA ARG A 25 20.09 -8.74 8.35
C ARG A 25 21.12 -9.63 9.03
N ASN A 26 21.38 -9.42 10.31
CA ASN A 26 22.27 -10.29 11.09
C ASN A 26 21.51 -11.52 11.57
N LYS A 27 22.05 -12.70 11.32
CA LYS A 27 21.45 -13.99 11.70
C LYS A 27 21.14 -14.08 13.21
N ALA A 28 21.94 -13.42 14.06
CA ALA A 28 21.69 -13.35 15.50
C ALA A 28 20.33 -12.70 15.86
N ASN A 29 19.76 -11.89 14.96
CA ASN A 29 18.51 -11.14 15.16
C ASN A 29 17.33 -11.75 14.40
N PHE A 30 17.48 -12.87 13.72
CA PHE A 30 16.41 -13.51 12.95
C PHE A 30 15.19 -13.84 13.81
N ALA A 31 15.34 -14.12 15.09
CA ALA A 31 14.24 -14.42 16.00
C ALA A 31 13.16 -13.32 16.03
N VAL A 32 13.56 -12.05 15.86
CA VAL A 32 12.61 -10.91 15.75
C VAL A 32 11.77 -11.04 14.48
N LEU A 33 12.43 -11.26 13.34
CA LEU A 33 11.78 -11.37 12.05
C LEU A 33 10.95 -12.65 11.92
N GLU A 34 11.47 -13.78 12.42
CA GLU A 34 10.77 -15.06 12.48
C GLU A 34 9.50 -14.96 13.33
N GLY A 35 9.55 -14.26 14.47
CA GLY A 35 8.40 -14.03 15.31
C GLY A 35 7.31 -13.19 14.61
N PHE A 36 7.71 -12.11 13.94
CA PHE A 36 6.79 -11.31 13.12
C PHE A 36 6.13 -12.15 12.03
N LEU A 37 6.93 -12.85 11.22
CA LEU A 37 6.42 -13.66 10.12
C LEU A 37 5.57 -14.83 10.60
N THR A 38 5.96 -15.49 11.70
CA THR A 38 5.17 -16.57 12.33
C THR A 38 3.79 -16.07 12.73
N THR A 39 3.73 -14.89 13.32
CA THR A 39 2.46 -14.26 13.72
C THR A 39 1.61 -13.86 12.51
N LEU A 40 2.22 -13.25 11.51
CA LEU A 40 1.52 -12.77 10.32
C LEU A 40 1.00 -13.92 9.45
N LEU A 41 1.83 -14.93 9.19
CA LEU A 41 1.49 -16.05 8.30
C LEU A 41 0.71 -17.14 9.02
N ASN A 42 0.57 -17.02 10.35
CA ASN A 42 -0.08 -18.02 11.22
C ASN A 42 0.51 -19.42 11.05
N GLU A 43 1.81 -19.50 10.79
CA GLU A 43 2.59 -20.74 10.73
C GLU A 43 4.02 -20.49 11.21
N LYS A 44 4.66 -21.51 11.77
CA LYS A 44 6.03 -21.38 12.27
C LYS A 44 7.01 -21.12 11.12
N ILE A 45 7.62 -19.94 11.12
CA ILE A 45 8.63 -19.53 10.15
C ILE A 45 10.02 -19.64 10.81
N VAL A 46 10.94 -20.27 10.08
CA VAL A 46 12.36 -20.34 10.42
C VAL A 46 13.14 -19.86 9.19
N ILE A 47 13.90 -18.78 9.34
CA ILE A 47 14.69 -18.20 8.26
C ILE A 47 16.00 -18.96 8.15
N GLN A 48 16.26 -19.54 6.97
CA GLN A 48 17.52 -20.20 6.69
C GLN A 48 18.61 -19.21 6.28
N LYS A 49 18.26 -18.31 5.37
CA LYS A 49 19.17 -17.31 4.84
C LYS A 49 18.42 -16.11 4.30
N LEU A 50 19.12 -14.99 4.22
CA LEU A 50 18.71 -13.84 3.43
C LEU A 50 19.33 -13.97 2.04
N LEU A 51 18.55 -13.54 1.04
CA LEU A 51 18.93 -13.55 -0.36
C LEU A 51 19.15 -12.10 -0.82
N GLU A 52 20.03 -11.93 -1.80
CA GLU A 52 20.15 -10.66 -2.50
C GLU A 52 19.09 -10.63 -3.62
N SER A 53 18.39 -9.50 -3.75
CA SER A 53 17.48 -9.24 -4.86
C SER A 53 18.12 -8.21 -5.78
N GLU A 54 18.02 -8.40 -7.09
CA GLU A 54 18.49 -7.42 -8.08
C GLU A 54 17.77 -6.07 -7.99
N SER A 55 16.62 -6.02 -7.31
CA SER A 55 15.90 -4.78 -7.02
C SER A 55 16.62 -3.84 -6.04
N ASN A 56 17.71 -4.28 -5.41
CA ASN A 56 18.52 -3.46 -4.50
C ASN A 56 19.47 -2.45 -5.18
N GLN A 57 19.46 -2.32 -6.51
CA GLN A 57 20.36 -1.44 -7.27
C GLN A 57 19.72 -0.12 -7.70
N GLU A 58 18.61 0.28 -7.14
CA GLU A 58 17.93 1.51 -7.50
C GLU A 58 18.47 2.76 -6.78
N ASP A 59 18.21 3.93 -7.38
CA ASP A 59 18.76 5.25 -7.10
C ASP A 59 18.88 5.67 -5.63
N GLU A 60 19.82 6.60 -5.36
CA GLU A 60 20.13 7.14 -4.03
C GLU A 60 18.90 7.75 -3.30
N PHE A 61 17.93 8.25 -4.04
CA PHE A 61 16.68 8.80 -3.52
C PHE A 61 15.73 7.73 -2.95
N ASP A 62 15.70 6.54 -3.54
CA ASP A 62 14.89 5.41 -3.07
C ASP A 62 15.40 4.78 -1.77
N LYS A 63 16.67 4.98 -1.43
CA LYS A 63 17.31 4.39 -0.24
C LYS A 63 16.68 4.80 1.09
N TYR A 64 16.00 5.93 1.16
CA TYR A 64 15.38 6.44 2.38
C TYR A 64 13.90 6.05 2.52
N ASN A 65 13.24 5.77 1.40
CA ASN A 65 11.80 5.58 1.33
C ASN A 65 11.38 4.12 1.38
N ARG A 66 12.29 3.22 1.05
CA ARG A 66 12.02 1.80 0.86
C ARG A 66 13.08 0.94 1.54
N VAL A 67 12.62 -0.12 2.17
CA VAL A 67 13.47 -1.18 2.71
C VAL A 67 12.93 -2.51 2.24
N ASP A 68 13.76 -3.27 1.53
CA ASP A 68 13.41 -4.58 1.04
C ASP A 68 14.28 -5.64 1.70
N MET A 69 13.68 -6.76 2.00
CA MET A 69 14.38 -7.93 2.48
C MET A 69 13.79 -9.18 1.83
N LEU A 70 14.64 -9.99 1.23
CA LEU A 70 14.25 -11.29 0.71
C LEU A 70 14.84 -12.39 1.59
N ALA A 71 13.98 -13.23 2.15
CA ALA A 71 14.35 -14.36 2.97
C ALA A 71 13.93 -15.67 2.33
N GLU A 72 14.68 -16.72 2.63
CA GLU A 72 14.30 -18.10 2.37
C GLU A 72 14.06 -18.81 3.69
N ASN A 73 12.88 -19.43 3.83
CA ASN A 73 12.54 -20.20 5.02
C ASN A 73 12.99 -21.68 4.93
N SER A 74 12.77 -22.42 6.00
CA SER A 74 13.16 -23.85 6.10
C SER A 74 12.45 -24.78 5.11
N LYS A 75 11.33 -24.33 4.51
CA LYS A 75 10.62 -25.05 3.45
C LYS A 75 11.13 -24.71 2.05
N GLY A 76 12.09 -23.80 1.94
CA GLY A 76 12.59 -23.29 0.66
C GLY A 76 11.66 -22.27 0.00
N GLU A 77 10.68 -21.74 0.71
CA GLU A 77 9.78 -20.69 0.23
C GLU A 77 10.46 -19.33 0.32
N LEU A 78 10.09 -18.42 -0.56
CA LEU A 78 10.60 -17.05 -0.62
C LEU A 78 9.66 -16.11 0.12
N ILE A 79 10.22 -15.24 0.95
CA ILE A 79 9.47 -14.22 1.68
C ILE A 79 10.10 -12.87 1.35
N LEU A 80 9.40 -12.08 0.55
CA LEU A 80 9.75 -10.70 0.26
C LEU A 80 9.04 -9.78 1.25
N ILE A 81 9.80 -9.00 2.00
CA ILE A 81 9.28 -8.01 2.94
C ILE A 81 9.67 -6.65 2.41
N GLU A 82 8.67 -5.83 2.10
CA GLU A 82 8.85 -4.43 1.71
C GLU A 82 8.29 -3.51 2.78
N VAL A 83 9.06 -2.48 3.13
CA VAL A 83 8.60 -1.38 3.99
C VAL A 83 8.65 -0.10 3.17
N GLN A 84 7.49 0.53 3.00
CA GLN A 84 7.34 1.72 2.18
C GLN A 84 6.74 2.88 3.00
N ASN A 85 7.49 3.98 3.06
CA ASN A 85 7.06 5.18 3.79
C ASN A 85 6.26 6.17 2.93
N ASN A 86 6.50 6.19 1.61
CA ASN A 86 5.88 7.13 0.67
C ASN A 86 4.76 6.50 -0.13
N ASN A 87 3.73 7.30 -0.40
CA ASN A 87 2.68 6.93 -1.31
C ASN A 87 3.22 6.82 -2.75
N GLU A 88 2.95 5.69 -3.38
CA GLU A 88 3.28 5.41 -4.77
C GLU A 88 1.98 5.09 -5.51
N TYR A 89 1.71 5.84 -6.60
CA TYR A 89 0.47 5.70 -7.37
C TYR A 89 0.23 4.28 -7.89
N ALA A 90 1.29 3.63 -8.38
CA ALA A 90 1.22 2.30 -8.96
C ALA A 90 1.65 1.18 -7.99
N TYR A 91 1.43 1.35 -6.68
CA TYR A 91 1.98 0.42 -5.68
C TYR A 91 1.44 -1.01 -5.81
N PHE A 92 0.19 -1.21 -6.19
CA PHE A 92 -0.34 -2.55 -6.44
C PHE A 92 0.35 -3.24 -7.63
N GLN A 93 0.61 -2.50 -8.70
CA GLN A 93 1.34 -3.01 -9.86
C GLN A 93 2.80 -3.31 -9.51
N ARG A 94 3.41 -2.51 -8.63
CA ARG A 94 4.75 -2.74 -8.11
C ARG A 94 4.84 -4.04 -7.33
N ILE A 95 3.90 -4.29 -6.39
CA ILE A 95 3.82 -5.55 -5.64
C ILE A 95 3.75 -6.74 -6.59
N LEU A 96 2.87 -6.67 -7.59
CA LEU A 96 2.72 -7.71 -8.61
C LEU A 96 4.02 -7.92 -9.41
N PHE A 97 4.64 -6.83 -9.86
CA PHE A 97 5.88 -6.88 -10.63
C PHE A 97 7.02 -7.51 -9.82
N GLY A 98 7.26 -7.04 -8.59
CA GLY A 98 8.30 -7.57 -7.71
C GLY A 98 8.12 -9.07 -7.42
N THR A 99 6.90 -9.49 -7.14
CA THR A 99 6.56 -10.89 -6.91
C THR A 99 6.78 -11.74 -8.17
N SER A 100 6.36 -11.26 -9.34
CA SER A 100 6.53 -11.95 -10.62
C SER A 100 8.01 -12.09 -11.00
N LYS A 101 8.81 -11.06 -10.72
CA LYS A 101 10.26 -11.09 -10.92
C LYS A 101 10.90 -12.21 -10.09
N LEU A 102 10.54 -12.34 -8.81
CA LEU A 102 11.05 -13.42 -7.95
C LEU A 102 10.66 -14.80 -8.46
N VAL A 103 9.43 -15.00 -8.94
CA VAL A 103 9.00 -16.28 -9.52
C VAL A 103 9.88 -16.67 -10.69
N THR A 104 10.31 -15.71 -11.52
CA THR A 104 11.16 -15.98 -12.70
C THR A 104 12.65 -16.03 -12.38
N GLU A 105 13.11 -15.27 -11.40
CA GLU A 105 14.53 -15.19 -11.01
C GLU A 105 15.03 -16.48 -10.35
N TYR A 106 14.17 -17.14 -9.57
CA TYR A 106 14.51 -18.33 -8.79
C TYR A 106 14.13 -19.65 -9.47
N ILE A 107 13.87 -19.65 -10.78
CA ILE A 107 13.76 -20.84 -11.60
C ILE A 107 14.85 -20.78 -12.70
N ASN A 108 15.68 -21.82 -12.80
CA ASN A 108 16.72 -21.85 -13.82
C ASN A 108 16.15 -22.21 -15.20
N ARG A 109 16.81 -21.70 -16.23
CA ARG A 109 16.44 -22.01 -17.62
C ARG A 109 16.54 -23.53 -17.88
N GLY A 110 15.43 -24.13 -18.33
CA GLY A 110 15.34 -25.58 -18.60
C GLY A 110 14.91 -26.42 -17.39
N GLU A 111 14.69 -25.84 -16.23
CA GLU A 111 14.05 -26.54 -15.11
C GLU A 111 12.55 -26.70 -15.34
N GLY A 112 11.99 -27.78 -14.79
CA GLY A 112 10.54 -28.01 -14.85
C GLY A 112 9.75 -27.01 -13.99
N TYR A 113 8.58 -26.61 -14.44
CA TYR A 113 7.72 -25.63 -13.73
C TYR A 113 7.33 -26.07 -12.31
N TYR A 114 7.43 -27.36 -11.97
CA TYR A 114 7.22 -27.86 -10.61
C TYR A 114 8.25 -27.32 -9.59
N LYS A 115 9.32 -26.70 -10.07
CA LYS A 115 10.34 -26.04 -9.25
C LYS A 115 10.07 -24.55 -8.98
N VAL A 116 9.00 -24.00 -9.53
CA VAL A 116 8.55 -22.66 -9.16
C VAL A 116 8.30 -22.61 -7.66
N ARG A 117 8.95 -21.68 -6.99
CA ARG A 117 8.92 -21.58 -5.52
C ARG A 117 7.72 -20.75 -5.07
N LYS A 118 7.14 -21.13 -3.94
CA LYS A 118 6.17 -20.30 -3.23
C LYS A 118 6.79 -18.97 -2.87
N VAL A 119 6.04 -17.88 -3.08
CA VAL A 119 6.43 -16.52 -2.70
C VAL A 119 5.37 -15.93 -1.76
N TYR A 120 5.80 -15.43 -0.61
CA TYR A 120 5.04 -14.55 0.24
C TYR A 120 5.52 -13.12 0.03
N SER A 121 4.61 -12.21 -0.32
CA SER A 121 4.87 -10.78 -0.45
C SER A 121 4.26 -10.06 0.74
N VAL A 122 5.10 -9.57 1.63
CA VAL A 122 4.70 -8.85 2.86
C VAL A 122 5.00 -7.37 2.66
N ASN A 123 3.95 -6.55 2.63
CA ASN A 123 4.03 -5.14 2.29
C ASN A 123 3.57 -4.29 3.48
N ILE A 124 4.51 -3.63 4.13
CA ILE A 124 4.26 -2.74 5.28
C ILE A 124 4.25 -1.31 4.76
N VAL A 125 3.08 -0.66 4.78
CA VAL A 125 2.91 0.67 4.21
C VAL A 125 2.52 1.70 5.28
N TYR A 126 3.21 2.85 5.26
CA TYR A 126 3.00 3.99 6.15
C TYR A 126 2.23 5.11 5.44
N PHE A 127 1.37 4.77 4.48
CA PHE A 127 0.49 5.69 3.76
C PHE A 127 -0.87 5.05 3.51
N SER A 128 -1.86 5.85 3.14
CA SER A 128 -3.19 5.34 2.79
C SER A 128 -3.13 4.63 1.44
N LEU A 129 -3.38 3.33 1.43
CA LEU A 129 -3.40 2.49 0.24
C LEU A 129 -4.82 1.93 0.03
N GLY A 130 -5.43 2.32 -1.09
CA GLY A 130 -6.80 1.88 -1.41
C GLY A 130 -7.85 2.36 -0.41
N SER A 131 -9.08 1.91 -0.60
CA SER A 131 -10.21 2.20 0.28
C SER A 131 -10.66 0.93 1.00
N GLY A 132 -10.42 0.84 2.28
CA GLY A 132 -10.84 -0.31 3.10
C GLY A 132 -10.67 0.03 4.57
N LYS A 133 -11.39 -0.65 5.45
CA LYS A 133 -11.47 -0.34 6.88
C LYS A 133 -10.48 -1.14 7.72
N ASP A 134 -9.96 -2.24 7.17
CA ASP A 134 -9.03 -3.10 7.89
C ASP A 134 -7.59 -2.58 7.80
N THR A 135 -6.78 -2.96 8.75
CA THR A 135 -5.34 -2.66 8.80
C THR A 135 -4.50 -3.72 8.10
N VAL A 136 -5.00 -4.96 8.00
CA VAL A 136 -4.30 -6.06 7.35
C VAL A 136 -5.17 -6.70 6.28
N TYR A 137 -4.62 -6.80 5.08
CA TYR A 137 -5.25 -7.48 3.95
C TYR A 137 -4.42 -8.66 3.51
N HIS A 138 -5.09 -9.80 3.30
CA HIS A 138 -4.50 -11.03 2.79
C HIS A 138 -5.06 -11.36 1.41
N GLY A 139 -4.21 -11.44 0.41
CA GLY A 139 -4.53 -11.82 -0.96
C GLY A 139 -3.97 -13.19 -1.31
N LYS A 140 -4.82 -14.09 -1.81
CA LYS A 140 -4.46 -15.40 -2.33
C LYS A 140 -5.21 -15.71 -3.61
N THR A 141 -4.67 -16.61 -4.42
CA THR A 141 -5.30 -17.05 -5.67
C THR A 141 -6.22 -18.24 -5.42
N GLU A 142 -7.47 -18.13 -5.83
CA GLU A 142 -8.47 -19.17 -5.80
C GLU A 142 -9.10 -19.31 -7.19
N PHE A 143 -9.41 -20.55 -7.58
CA PHE A 143 -10.11 -20.84 -8.83
C PHE A 143 -11.50 -21.37 -8.53
N ARG A 144 -12.52 -20.62 -8.93
CA ARG A 144 -13.93 -20.98 -8.74
C ARG A 144 -14.59 -21.35 -10.05
N GLY A 145 -15.34 -22.44 -10.05
CA GLY A 145 -16.15 -22.88 -11.20
C GLY A 145 -17.18 -21.81 -11.57
N ILE A 146 -17.19 -21.39 -12.85
CA ILE A 146 -18.09 -20.33 -13.32
C ILE A 146 -19.56 -20.80 -13.25
N HIS A 147 -19.80 -22.07 -13.48
CA HIS A 147 -21.16 -22.62 -13.56
C HIS A 147 -21.65 -23.25 -12.24
N GLN A 148 -20.77 -23.89 -11.49
CA GLN A 148 -21.12 -24.66 -10.28
C GLN A 148 -20.72 -23.93 -8.98
N GLY A 149 -19.84 -22.93 -9.05
CA GLY A 149 -19.37 -22.20 -7.88
C GLY A 149 -18.38 -22.97 -6.99
N ASP A 150 -18.03 -24.19 -7.36
CA ASP A 150 -17.11 -25.05 -6.65
C ASP A 150 -15.66 -24.53 -6.69
N MET A 151 -14.83 -25.02 -5.80
CA MET A 151 -13.39 -24.71 -5.78
C MET A 151 -12.62 -25.76 -6.60
N LEU A 152 -11.73 -25.31 -7.47
CA LEU A 152 -10.78 -26.21 -8.15
C LEU A 152 -9.75 -26.71 -7.13
N GLU A 153 -9.76 -28.02 -6.87
CA GLU A 153 -8.85 -28.66 -5.92
C GLU A 153 -7.76 -29.44 -6.62
N LEU A 154 -6.65 -29.66 -5.90
CA LEU A 154 -5.61 -30.58 -6.33
C LEU A 154 -6.07 -32.03 -6.20
N THR A 155 -5.70 -32.86 -7.17
CA THR A 155 -5.89 -34.31 -7.07
C THR A 155 -5.01 -34.89 -5.97
N PRO A 156 -5.33 -36.08 -5.43
CA PRO A 156 -4.47 -36.76 -4.44
C PRO A 156 -3.03 -36.92 -4.89
N PHE A 157 -2.82 -37.23 -6.17
CA PHE A 157 -1.49 -37.34 -6.78
C PHE A 157 -0.73 -36.00 -6.76
N GLN A 158 -1.40 -34.89 -7.12
CA GLN A 158 -0.81 -33.56 -7.09
C GLN A 158 -0.46 -33.12 -5.66
N LYS A 159 -1.37 -33.35 -4.71
CA LYS A 159 -1.11 -33.04 -3.28
C LYS A 159 0.14 -33.79 -2.76
N GLN A 160 0.27 -35.06 -3.11
CA GLN A 160 1.43 -35.87 -2.72
C GLN A 160 2.72 -35.40 -3.42
N THR A 161 2.63 -35.08 -4.71
CA THR A 161 3.79 -34.67 -5.52
C THR A 161 4.31 -33.30 -5.14
N PHE A 162 3.41 -32.33 -4.94
CA PHE A 162 3.78 -30.93 -4.63
C PHE A 162 3.89 -30.68 -3.13
N LYS A 163 3.46 -31.63 -2.29
CA LYS A 163 3.46 -31.52 -0.82
C LYS A 163 2.67 -30.30 -0.31
N VAL A 164 1.54 -30.02 -0.95
CA VAL A 164 0.60 -28.96 -0.59
C VAL A 164 -0.82 -29.47 -0.67
N ASP A 165 -1.73 -28.85 0.10
CA ASP A 165 -3.12 -29.29 0.21
C ASP A 165 -4.06 -28.59 -0.75
N THR A 166 -3.75 -27.34 -1.12
CA THR A 166 -4.60 -26.49 -1.95
C THR A 166 -3.85 -25.87 -3.11
N VAL A 167 -4.59 -25.51 -4.18
CA VAL A 167 -4.03 -24.82 -5.34
C VAL A 167 -3.41 -23.46 -4.94
N SER A 168 -4.03 -22.75 -4.01
CA SER A 168 -3.54 -21.44 -3.55
C SER A 168 -2.12 -21.50 -2.95
N GLN A 169 -1.72 -22.61 -2.37
CA GLN A 169 -0.37 -22.78 -1.81
C GLN A 169 0.72 -22.85 -2.87
N LEU A 170 0.38 -23.08 -4.14
CA LEU A 170 1.33 -23.03 -5.27
C LEU A 170 1.54 -21.61 -5.78
N TYR A 171 0.61 -20.69 -5.52
CA TYR A 171 0.61 -19.33 -6.01
C TYR A 171 1.19 -18.35 -4.99
N PRO A 172 1.69 -17.18 -5.43
CA PRO A 172 2.08 -16.13 -4.50
C PRO A 172 0.92 -15.74 -3.57
N GLU A 173 1.27 -15.41 -2.34
CA GLU A 173 0.37 -14.80 -1.37
C GLU A 173 0.85 -13.42 -1.01
N TYR A 174 -0.09 -12.50 -0.80
CA TYR A 174 0.16 -11.09 -0.56
C TYR A 174 -0.41 -10.69 0.79
N TYR A 175 0.41 -10.03 1.60
CA TYR A 175 0.00 -9.41 2.84
C TYR A 175 0.26 -7.91 2.75
N ILE A 176 -0.74 -7.09 3.02
CA ILE A 176 -0.64 -5.63 3.03
C ILE A 176 -1.02 -5.15 4.42
N LEU A 177 -0.07 -4.51 5.10
CA LEU A 177 -0.25 -3.95 6.44
C LEU A 177 -0.28 -2.43 6.31
N LYS A 178 -1.47 -1.83 6.49
CA LYS A 178 -1.72 -0.38 6.49
C LYS A 178 -1.50 0.16 7.91
N VAL A 179 -0.25 0.34 8.28
CA VAL A 179 0.16 0.57 9.67
C VAL A 179 -0.45 1.82 10.27
N ASN A 180 -0.52 2.92 9.51
CA ASN A 180 -1.07 4.20 9.97
C ASN A 180 -2.59 4.16 10.24
N ASP A 181 -3.30 3.15 9.73
CA ASP A 181 -4.74 3.02 9.94
C ASP A 181 -5.06 2.35 11.29
N PHE A 182 -4.06 1.83 12.00
CA PHE A 182 -4.23 1.20 13.30
C PHE A 182 -4.25 2.25 14.42
N ASN A 183 -5.41 2.41 15.05
CA ASN A 183 -5.65 3.38 16.14
C ASN A 183 -6.31 2.75 17.38
N GLN A 184 -6.22 1.44 17.52
CA GLN A 184 -6.88 0.67 18.57
C GLN A 184 -5.88 0.12 19.58
N VAL A 185 -6.41 -0.35 20.71
CA VAL A 185 -5.62 -1.15 21.66
C VAL A 185 -5.42 -2.54 21.06
N ALA A 186 -4.18 -3.01 21.04
CA ALA A 186 -3.84 -4.34 20.54
C ALA A 186 -4.51 -5.44 21.40
N LYS A 187 -5.23 -6.35 20.74
CA LYS A 187 -5.99 -7.46 21.35
C LYS A 187 -5.52 -8.84 20.89
N SER A 188 -4.64 -8.87 19.91
CA SER A 188 -4.09 -10.10 19.34
C SER A 188 -2.59 -9.96 19.10
N PRO A 189 -1.84 -11.05 19.00
CA PRO A 189 -0.40 -11.01 18.68
C PRO A 189 -0.08 -10.23 17.42
N LEU A 190 -0.92 -10.30 16.39
CA LEU A 190 -0.72 -9.53 15.16
C LEU A 190 -0.92 -8.03 15.39
N GLU A 191 -1.92 -7.65 16.17
CA GLU A 191 -2.15 -6.24 16.52
C GLU A 191 -1.05 -5.67 17.42
N GLU A 192 -0.41 -6.48 18.27
CA GLU A 192 0.78 -6.07 19.04
C GLU A 192 1.95 -5.73 18.10
N TRP A 193 2.15 -6.52 17.04
CA TRP A 193 3.13 -6.22 16.00
C TRP A 193 2.78 -4.94 15.22
N ILE A 194 1.51 -4.76 14.84
CA ILE A 194 1.07 -3.55 14.13
C ILE A 194 1.23 -2.32 15.02
N TYR A 195 0.94 -2.44 16.32
CA TYR A 195 1.17 -1.37 17.28
C TYR A 195 2.65 -0.96 17.31
N TYR A 196 3.57 -1.93 17.42
CA TYR A 196 5.00 -1.65 17.36
C TYR A 196 5.42 -1.01 16.02
N LEU A 197 4.94 -1.54 14.91
CA LEU A 197 5.23 -0.99 13.58
C LEU A 197 4.76 0.48 13.47
N ASN A 198 3.61 0.80 14.04
CA ASN A 198 3.03 2.14 13.99
C ASN A 198 3.73 3.13 14.93
N THR A 199 3.87 2.76 16.19
CA THR A 199 4.32 3.66 17.25
C THR A 199 5.82 3.60 17.50
N GLY A 200 6.48 2.50 17.13
CA GLY A 200 7.86 2.19 17.51
C GLY A 200 7.98 1.76 18.98
N ASP A 201 6.88 1.59 19.71
CA ASP A 201 6.90 1.19 21.12
C ASP A 201 6.43 -0.25 21.31
N ILE A 202 6.98 -0.94 22.31
CA ILE A 202 6.64 -2.33 22.66
C ILE A 202 6.20 -2.37 24.10
N PRO A 203 4.88 -2.43 24.39
CA PRO A 203 4.37 -2.52 25.75
C PRO A 203 4.93 -3.73 26.49
N ASP A 204 5.18 -3.60 27.80
CA ASP A 204 5.67 -4.72 28.64
C ASP A 204 4.69 -5.89 28.66
N SER A 205 3.42 -5.65 28.45
CA SER A 205 2.38 -6.68 28.34
C SER A 205 2.36 -7.43 27.01
N ALA A 206 3.09 -6.97 26.01
CA ALA A 206 3.11 -7.63 24.69
C ALA A 206 3.76 -9.01 24.76
N THR A 207 3.06 -10.00 24.21
CA THR A 207 3.43 -11.43 24.27
C THR A 207 3.61 -12.07 22.90
N ALA A 208 3.40 -11.33 21.81
CA ALA A 208 3.55 -11.85 20.47
C ALA A 208 4.96 -12.43 20.23
N PRO A 209 5.07 -13.57 19.54
CA PRO A 209 6.36 -14.14 19.17
C PRO A 209 7.29 -13.10 18.55
N GLY A 210 8.55 -13.05 18.99
CA GLY A 210 9.57 -12.11 18.50
C GLY A 210 9.56 -10.72 19.13
N LEU A 211 8.47 -10.29 19.80
CA LEU A 211 8.45 -8.96 20.46
C LEU A 211 9.28 -8.92 21.73
N THR A 212 9.42 -10.06 22.45
CA THR A 212 10.35 -10.14 23.58
C THR A 212 11.79 -9.94 23.12
N GLU A 213 12.18 -10.62 22.06
CA GLU A 213 13.50 -10.47 21.43
C GLU A 213 13.68 -9.06 20.86
N ALA A 214 12.62 -8.46 20.28
CA ALA A 214 12.67 -7.09 19.81
C ALA A 214 12.93 -6.11 20.96
N ARG A 215 12.26 -6.24 22.11
CA ARG A 215 12.53 -5.44 23.31
C ARG A 215 13.99 -5.51 23.76
N GLU A 216 14.61 -6.66 23.66
CA GLU A 216 15.99 -6.82 24.09
C GLU A 216 17.01 -6.29 23.06
N ARG A 217 16.74 -6.47 21.76
CA ARG A 217 17.69 -6.23 20.69
C ARG A 217 17.54 -4.89 20.00
N LEU A 218 16.35 -4.30 20.04
CA LEU A 218 16.04 -3.06 19.35
C LEU A 218 15.95 -1.84 20.29
N LYS A 219 16.55 -1.92 21.48
CA LYS A 219 16.65 -0.78 22.40
C LYS A 219 17.64 0.25 21.88
N LEU A 220 17.26 1.51 21.93
CA LEU A 220 18.12 2.64 21.54
C LEU A 220 19.40 2.73 22.39
N ASP A 221 19.31 2.39 23.68
CA ASP A 221 20.43 2.43 24.61
C ASP A 221 21.56 1.42 24.28
N LYS A 222 21.30 0.46 23.41
CA LYS A 222 22.29 -0.51 22.92
C LYS A 222 23.05 -0.04 21.69
N MET A 223 22.66 1.08 21.11
CA MET A 223 23.30 1.63 19.91
C MET A 223 24.59 2.38 20.29
N THR A 224 25.58 2.24 19.44
CA THR A 224 26.74 3.13 19.47
C THR A 224 26.33 4.56 19.13
N LYS A 225 27.13 5.55 19.52
CA LYS A 225 26.85 6.95 19.18
C LYS A 225 26.68 7.17 17.66
N ALA A 226 27.52 6.53 16.87
CA ALA A 226 27.46 6.65 15.40
C ALA A 226 26.18 6.05 14.81
N GLU A 227 25.71 4.93 15.35
CA GLU A 227 24.45 4.31 14.97
C GLU A 227 23.26 5.17 15.39
N LEU A 228 23.30 5.72 16.59
CA LEU A 228 22.26 6.60 17.11
C LEU A 228 22.14 7.89 16.27
N ASP A 229 23.29 8.50 15.92
CA ASP A 229 23.31 9.66 15.02
C ASP A 229 22.77 9.32 13.61
N ALA A 230 23.06 8.13 13.11
CA ALA A 230 22.51 7.65 11.83
C ALA A 230 21.00 7.38 11.92
N TYR A 231 20.54 6.86 13.04
CA TYR A 231 19.13 6.61 13.31
C TYR A 231 18.34 7.92 13.39
N TYR A 232 18.82 8.91 14.13
CA TYR A 232 18.14 10.21 14.20
C TYR A 232 18.09 10.92 12.85
N ARG A 233 19.17 10.87 12.06
CA ARG A 233 19.11 11.37 10.66
C ARG A 233 18.06 10.65 9.81
N HIS A 234 17.87 9.35 10.03
CA HIS A 234 16.81 8.61 9.34
C HIS A 234 15.40 9.11 9.76
N LEU A 235 15.19 9.35 11.07
CA LEU A 235 13.92 9.91 11.55
C LEU A 235 13.66 11.31 10.98
N ASP A 236 14.68 12.18 10.97
CA ASP A 236 14.58 13.52 10.40
C ASP A 236 14.18 13.46 8.91
N ASN A 237 14.79 12.54 8.16
CA ASN A 237 14.44 12.34 6.75
C ASN A 237 12.98 11.90 6.57
N ILE A 238 12.47 11.03 7.45
CA ILE A 238 11.05 10.62 7.42
C ILE A 238 10.13 11.80 7.70
N VAL A 239 10.48 12.67 8.65
CA VAL A 239 9.71 13.88 8.98
C VAL A 239 9.67 14.83 7.77
N ILE A 240 10.84 15.16 7.22
CA ILE A 240 10.96 16.03 6.04
C ILE A 240 10.12 15.48 4.87
N LEU A 241 10.15 14.16 4.69
CA LEU A 241 9.41 13.49 3.65
C LEU A 241 7.89 13.61 3.84
N LYS A 242 7.41 13.43 5.10
CA LYS A 242 6.00 13.62 5.43
C LYS A 242 5.56 15.06 5.22
N ASP A 243 6.39 16.03 5.59
CA ASP A 243 6.12 17.45 5.40
C ASP A 243 6.03 17.83 3.92
N ASN A 244 6.95 17.31 3.09
CA ASN A 244 6.91 17.53 1.65
C ASN A 244 5.63 16.98 1.03
N ILE A 245 5.24 15.74 1.38
CA ILE A 245 4.00 15.13 0.89
C ILE A 245 2.78 15.93 1.35
N PHE A 246 2.78 16.44 2.59
CA PHE A 246 1.69 17.26 3.11
C PHE A 246 1.58 18.56 2.31
N THR A 247 2.70 19.21 2.02
CA THR A 247 2.77 20.45 1.24
C THR A 247 2.27 20.24 -0.18
N GLU A 248 2.78 19.24 -0.90
CA GLU A 248 2.33 18.89 -2.25
C GLU A 248 0.83 18.60 -2.32
N ARG A 249 0.29 17.88 -1.32
CA ARG A 249 -1.16 17.62 -1.24
C ARG A 249 -1.98 18.87 -0.95
N ALA A 250 -1.46 19.78 -0.13
CA ALA A 250 -2.14 21.05 0.17
C ALA A 250 -2.17 21.96 -1.07
N GLU A 251 -1.05 22.04 -1.78
CA GLU A 251 -0.92 22.78 -3.03
C GLU A 251 -1.84 22.21 -4.10
N GLY A 252 -1.79 20.90 -4.37
CA GLY A 252 -2.66 20.25 -5.35
C GLY A 252 -4.16 20.39 -5.04
N ARG A 253 -4.55 20.42 -3.75
CA ARG A 253 -5.94 20.71 -3.36
C ARG A 253 -6.30 22.18 -3.64
N ALA A 254 -5.40 23.10 -3.35
CA ALA A 254 -5.63 24.53 -3.60
C ALA A 254 -5.77 24.81 -5.10
N GLU A 255 -4.91 24.20 -5.91
CA GLU A 255 -4.99 24.28 -7.38
C GLU A 255 -6.29 23.68 -7.91
N GLY A 256 -6.63 22.45 -7.53
CA GLY A 256 -7.87 21.80 -7.95
C GLY A 256 -9.15 22.57 -7.53
N HIS A 257 -9.12 23.20 -6.33
CA HIS A 257 -10.22 24.09 -5.92
C HIS A 257 -10.28 25.37 -6.73
N ALA A 258 -9.14 25.92 -7.13
CA ALA A 258 -9.08 27.11 -7.97
C ALA A 258 -9.59 26.81 -9.39
N GLU A 259 -9.12 25.73 -9.99
CA GLU A 259 -9.55 25.25 -11.31
C GLU A 259 -11.06 24.93 -11.32
N GLY A 260 -11.56 24.14 -10.37
CA GLY A 260 -12.98 23.80 -10.28
C GLY A 260 -13.89 25.03 -10.09
N ARG A 261 -13.41 26.07 -9.38
CA ARG A 261 -14.16 27.34 -9.29
C ARG A 261 -14.21 28.09 -10.62
N VAL A 262 -13.12 28.06 -11.37
CA VAL A 262 -13.08 28.71 -12.69
C VAL A 262 -13.98 27.98 -13.68
N GLU A 263 -13.88 26.66 -13.73
CA GLU A 263 -14.71 25.80 -14.58
C GLU A 263 -16.19 25.93 -14.24
N GLY A 264 -16.58 25.79 -12.98
CA GLY A 264 -17.97 25.92 -12.55
C GLY A 264 -18.54 27.31 -12.77
N ARG A 265 -17.71 28.37 -12.68
CA ARG A 265 -18.13 29.72 -13.03
C ARG A 265 -18.37 29.88 -14.54
N MET A 266 -17.51 29.29 -15.37
CA MET A 266 -17.67 29.32 -16.82
C MET A 266 -18.88 28.54 -17.28
N GLU A 267 -19.10 27.35 -16.71
CA GLU A 267 -20.28 26.51 -16.95
C GLU A 267 -21.56 27.26 -16.55
N GLY A 268 -21.61 27.83 -15.35
CA GLY A 268 -22.78 28.60 -14.88
C GLY A 268 -23.08 29.84 -15.74
N ILE A 269 -22.04 30.53 -16.24
CA ILE A 269 -22.24 31.66 -17.19
C ILE A 269 -22.81 31.15 -18.51
N ASN A 270 -22.31 30.01 -19.01
CA ASN A 270 -22.79 29.47 -20.29
C ASN A 270 -24.24 28.94 -20.16
N GLU A 271 -24.55 28.25 -19.07
CA GLU A 271 -25.92 27.79 -18.78
C GLU A 271 -26.89 28.99 -18.63
N GLY A 272 -26.51 29.99 -17.84
CA GLY A 272 -27.32 31.22 -17.68
C GLY A 272 -27.59 31.92 -19.00
N ARG A 273 -26.55 32.05 -19.85
CA ARG A 273 -26.73 32.65 -21.21
C ARG A 273 -27.66 31.80 -22.08
N LEU A 274 -27.62 30.48 -21.97
CA LEU A 274 -28.48 29.60 -22.74
C LEU A 274 -29.93 29.72 -22.25
N GLU A 275 -30.12 29.81 -20.94
CA GLU A 275 -31.45 29.99 -20.33
C GLU A 275 -32.08 31.36 -20.71
N GLU A 276 -31.31 32.45 -20.65
CA GLU A 276 -31.72 33.76 -21.13
C GLU A 276 -32.14 33.73 -22.62
N LYS A 277 -31.39 33.04 -23.47
CA LYS A 277 -31.72 32.87 -24.89
C LYS A 277 -33.02 32.09 -25.08
N ARG A 278 -33.23 31.03 -24.30
CA ARG A 278 -34.47 30.23 -24.35
C ARG A 278 -35.69 31.03 -23.87
N GLU A 279 -35.52 31.77 -22.79
CA GLU A 279 -36.59 32.63 -22.27
C GLU A 279 -36.95 33.74 -23.29
N ALA A 280 -35.95 34.41 -23.87
CA ALA A 280 -36.14 35.37 -24.91
C ALA A 280 -36.86 34.78 -26.15
N ALA A 281 -36.44 33.59 -26.60
CA ALA A 281 -37.06 32.88 -27.70
C ALA A 281 -38.53 32.47 -27.40
N SER A 282 -38.81 32.02 -26.20
CA SER A 282 -40.17 31.68 -25.75
C SER A 282 -41.08 32.91 -25.74
N ASN A 283 -40.59 34.06 -25.22
CA ASN A 283 -41.32 35.31 -25.22
C ASN A 283 -41.60 35.82 -26.64
N MET A 284 -40.60 35.76 -27.54
CA MET A 284 -40.77 36.14 -28.94
C MET A 284 -41.76 35.23 -29.67
N LYS A 285 -41.75 33.93 -29.39
CA LYS A 285 -42.70 32.95 -29.94
C LYS A 285 -44.11 33.26 -29.51
N SER A 286 -44.34 33.66 -28.24
CA SER A 286 -45.66 34.04 -27.72
C SER A 286 -46.21 35.32 -28.39
N LEU A 287 -45.33 36.18 -28.88
CA LEU A 287 -45.70 37.39 -29.65
C LEU A 287 -45.92 37.13 -31.15
N ASN A 288 -45.90 35.87 -31.58
CA ASN A 288 -46.03 35.44 -32.96
C ASN A 288 -44.97 35.97 -33.92
N ILE A 289 -43.73 36.18 -33.44
CA ILE A 289 -42.59 36.54 -34.27
C ILE A 289 -42.19 35.33 -35.12
N PRO A 290 -41.85 35.48 -36.42
CA PRO A 290 -41.42 34.37 -37.26
C PRO A 290 -40.20 33.64 -36.70
N LEU A 291 -40.19 32.30 -36.81
CA LEU A 291 -39.17 31.42 -36.18
C LEU A 291 -37.74 31.70 -36.73
N ASP A 292 -37.61 32.08 -37.97
CA ASP A 292 -36.33 32.48 -38.60
C ASP A 292 -35.76 33.75 -37.97
N VAL A 293 -36.63 34.72 -37.67
CA VAL A 293 -36.22 35.95 -36.95
C VAL A 293 -35.81 35.61 -35.51
N ILE A 294 -36.55 34.79 -34.80
CA ILE A 294 -36.21 34.37 -33.45
C ILE A 294 -34.85 33.65 -33.45
N SER A 295 -34.63 32.74 -34.41
CA SER A 295 -33.34 32.03 -34.56
C SER A 295 -32.18 32.99 -34.82
N GLN A 296 -32.39 33.98 -35.64
CA GLN A 296 -31.37 35.00 -35.97
C GLN A 296 -31.00 35.88 -34.76
N VAL A 297 -31.98 36.21 -33.91
CA VAL A 297 -31.77 37.07 -32.72
C VAL A 297 -31.17 36.30 -31.56
N THR A 298 -31.64 35.08 -31.29
CA THR A 298 -31.24 34.30 -30.12
C THR A 298 -30.04 33.35 -30.38
N GLY A 299 -29.82 33.02 -31.67
CA GLY A 299 -28.84 32.03 -32.09
C GLY A 299 -29.22 30.56 -31.75
N LEU A 300 -30.49 30.32 -31.36
CA LEU A 300 -31.05 28.98 -31.20
C LEU A 300 -31.50 28.44 -32.55
N SER A 301 -31.41 27.13 -32.73
CA SER A 301 -31.94 26.45 -33.92
C SER A 301 -33.48 26.53 -33.96
N ILE A 302 -34.04 26.48 -35.16
CA ILE A 302 -35.51 26.45 -35.33
C ILE A 302 -36.15 25.25 -34.59
N GLU A 303 -35.44 24.15 -34.52
CA GLU A 303 -35.88 22.95 -33.80
C GLU A 303 -35.94 23.18 -32.30
N GLU A 304 -34.92 23.78 -31.71
CA GLU A 304 -34.91 24.19 -30.29
C GLU A 304 -36.05 25.17 -29.98
N ILE A 305 -36.25 26.17 -30.83
CA ILE A 305 -37.33 27.17 -30.66
C ILE A 305 -38.72 26.52 -30.75
N LYS A 306 -38.89 25.51 -31.61
CA LYS A 306 -40.17 24.79 -31.70
C LYS A 306 -40.47 23.97 -30.43
N ALA A 307 -39.44 23.47 -29.78
CA ALA A 307 -39.54 22.68 -28.56
C ALA A 307 -39.82 23.51 -27.28
N LEU A 308 -39.58 24.85 -27.32
CA LEU A 308 -40.00 25.77 -26.28
C LEU A 308 -41.48 26.07 -26.35
#